data_883234ba85a9bca1506de9f1733dea61
#
_entry.id   883234ba85a9bca1506de9f1733dea61
#
_cell.length_a   1.000
_cell.length_b   1.000
_cell.length_c   1.000
_cell.angle_alpha   90.00
_cell.angle_beta   90.00
_cell.angle_gamma   90.00
#
_symmetry.space_group_name_H-M   'P 1'
#
loop_
_entity.id
_entity.type
_entity.pdbx_description
1 polymer ?
#
loop_
_entity_poly.entity_id
_entity_poly.type
_entity_poly.pdbx_seq_one_letter_code
_entity_poly.pdbx_strand_id
1 'polypeptide(L)'
;MLKLKTISLLGHRSELDALPEGKLLINTINAHSYNTALKDPAFAEALLRGDALIPDGASIVLAFKLLRHEKIERTAGWDLFLYEMDKLNRKGGTCFFLGSSEDTLRKIKAKAVRLYPNIRVETYSPPYKPEFTQEDNQAMIAAVNRAQPDLLW
;
A
#
# COMPACT_ATOMS: atom_id res chain seq x y z
N MET A 1 10.76 7.64 20.36
CA MET A 1 9.30 7.48 20.53
C MET A 1 8.60 8.22 19.41
N LEU A 2 7.74 7.55 18.66
CA LEU A 2 6.97 8.12 17.55
C LEU A 2 6.05 9.24 18.07
N LYS A 3 6.14 10.43 17.51
CA LYS A 3 5.27 11.56 17.87
C LYS A 3 4.49 12.01 16.66
N LEU A 4 3.17 12.03 16.75
CA LEU A 4 2.32 12.44 15.64
C LEU A 4 2.66 13.84 15.12
N LYS A 5 3.16 14.73 15.99
CA LYS A 5 3.62 16.08 15.62
C LYS A 5 4.83 16.13 14.69
N THR A 6 5.62 15.04 14.62
CA THR A 6 6.87 15.00 13.83
C THR A 6 6.81 14.03 12.65
N ILE A 7 5.69 13.32 12.46
CA ILE A 7 5.52 12.42 11.32
C ILE A 7 5.26 13.26 10.06
N SER A 8 5.98 12.95 8.99
CA SER A 8 5.67 13.48 7.66
C SER A 8 4.60 12.59 7.02
N LEU A 9 3.52 13.20 6.54
CA LEU A 9 2.47 12.53 5.78
C LEU A 9 2.29 13.22 4.44
N LEU A 10 1.89 12.47 3.42
CA LEU A 10 1.30 13.08 2.22
C LEU A 10 -0.08 13.61 2.60
N GLY A 11 -0.21 14.92 2.62
CA GLY A 11 -1.42 15.61 3.05
C GLY A 11 -2.52 15.61 2.00
N HIS A 12 -2.16 15.45 0.73
CA HIS A 12 -3.07 15.44 -0.42
C HIS A 12 -2.72 14.33 -1.40
N ARG A 13 -3.74 13.74 -1.99
CA ARG A 13 -3.56 12.65 -2.97
C ARG A 13 -2.72 13.06 -4.19
N SER A 14 -2.81 14.31 -4.61
CA SER A 14 -2.00 14.85 -5.71
C SER A 14 -0.49 14.83 -5.46
N GLU A 15 -0.05 14.74 -4.20
CA GLU A 15 1.36 14.61 -3.85
C GLU A 15 1.95 13.25 -4.25
N LEU A 16 1.10 12.24 -4.49
CA LEU A 16 1.53 10.95 -5.03
C LEU A 16 2.19 11.09 -6.41
N ASP A 17 1.75 12.05 -7.21
CA ASP A 17 2.31 12.30 -8.54
C ASP A 17 3.68 13.01 -8.49
N ALA A 18 4.02 13.59 -7.36
CA ALA A 18 5.31 14.24 -7.12
C ALA A 18 6.36 13.30 -6.52
N LEU A 19 5.99 12.04 -6.21
CA LEU A 19 6.94 11.05 -5.74
C LEU A 19 7.96 10.72 -6.84
N PRO A 20 9.21 10.40 -6.47
CA PRO A 20 10.25 10.06 -7.44
C PRO A 20 9.87 8.79 -8.21
N GLU A 21 10.41 8.67 -9.42
CA GLU A 21 10.29 7.42 -10.18
C GLU A 21 11.11 6.30 -9.53
N GLY A 22 10.61 5.08 -9.62
CA GLY A 22 11.31 3.89 -9.10
C GLY A 22 10.42 2.99 -8.25
N LYS A 23 11.08 2.13 -7.46
CA LYS A 23 10.37 1.26 -6.52
C LYS A 23 10.05 2.04 -5.26
N LEU A 24 8.78 2.22 -4.98
CA LEU A 24 8.28 2.96 -3.82
C LEU A 24 7.47 2.05 -2.91
N LEU A 25 7.67 2.20 -1.61
CA LEU A 25 6.85 1.61 -0.57
C LEU A 25 5.96 2.70 0.04
N ILE A 26 4.66 2.61 -0.22
CA ILE A 26 3.67 3.53 0.34
C ILE A 26 2.97 2.84 1.51
N ASN A 27 3.13 3.39 2.70
CA ASN A 27 2.47 2.91 3.91
C ASN A 27 1.24 3.74 4.25
N THR A 28 0.32 3.15 5.02
CA THR A 28 -0.85 3.86 5.56
C THR A 28 -0.75 3.98 7.07
N ILE A 29 -1.24 5.08 7.63
CA ILE A 29 -1.33 5.27 9.08
C ILE A 29 -2.77 5.58 9.49
N ASN A 30 -3.25 4.82 10.49
CA ASN A 30 -4.50 5.07 11.19
C ASN A 30 -4.28 5.03 12.71
N ALA A 31 -5.32 5.24 13.51
CA ALA A 31 -5.19 5.23 14.97
C ALA A 31 -4.67 3.89 15.53
N HIS A 32 -5.04 2.78 14.90
CA HIS A 32 -4.56 1.46 15.33
C HIS A 32 -3.06 1.31 15.07
N SER A 33 -2.61 1.54 13.84
CA SER A 33 -1.19 1.44 13.48
C SER A 33 -0.34 2.45 14.25
N TYR A 34 -0.86 3.66 14.53
CA TYR A 34 -0.18 4.62 15.40
C TYR A 34 0.00 4.09 16.83
N ASN A 35 -1.06 3.54 17.44
CA ASN A 35 -0.99 2.97 18.77
C ASN A 35 -0.09 1.72 18.84
N THR A 36 -0.06 0.91 17.80
CA THR A 36 0.86 -0.22 17.67
C THR A 36 2.31 0.28 17.61
N ALA A 37 2.59 1.27 16.80
CA ALA A 37 3.93 1.87 16.67
C ALA A 37 4.44 2.54 17.95
N LEU A 38 3.55 2.97 18.85
CA LEU A 38 3.96 3.47 20.17
C LEU A 38 4.47 2.36 21.10
N LYS A 39 4.03 1.12 20.89
CA LYS A 39 4.33 -0.05 21.74
C LYS A 39 5.39 -0.97 21.14
N ASP A 40 5.49 -0.98 19.83
CA ASP A 40 6.38 -1.82 19.04
C ASP A 40 7.36 -0.97 18.22
N PRO A 41 8.62 -0.84 18.66
CA PRO A 41 9.63 -0.09 17.95
C PRO A 41 9.97 -0.65 16.55
N ALA A 42 9.92 -1.97 16.36
CA ALA A 42 10.18 -2.59 15.06
C ALA A 42 9.07 -2.26 14.06
N PHE A 43 7.81 -2.30 14.51
CA PHE A 43 6.68 -1.84 13.69
C PHE A 43 6.77 -0.35 13.37
N ALA A 44 7.16 0.49 14.34
CA ALA A 44 7.34 1.93 14.12
C ALA A 44 8.41 2.20 13.06
N GLU A 45 9.54 1.48 13.13
CA GLU A 45 10.61 1.58 12.15
C GLU A 45 10.14 1.15 10.76
N ALA A 46 9.48 0.00 10.65
CA ALA A 46 8.93 -0.49 9.38
C ALA A 46 7.92 0.48 8.77
N LEU A 47 7.03 1.07 9.59
CA LEU A 47 6.05 2.05 9.15
C LEU A 47 6.71 3.31 8.57
N LEU A 48 7.82 3.77 9.18
CA LEU A 48 8.52 5.00 8.80
C LEU A 48 9.58 4.79 7.70
N ARG A 49 9.97 3.56 7.42
CA ARG A 49 10.91 3.24 6.34
C ARG A 49 10.30 3.30 4.94
N GLY A 50 8.97 3.40 4.83
CA GLY A 50 8.32 3.62 3.53
C GLY A 50 8.73 4.97 2.94
N ASP A 51 8.68 5.05 1.61
CA ASP A 51 8.98 6.28 0.85
C ASP A 51 7.89 7.32 1.01
N ALA A 52 6.66 6.87 1.32
CA ALA A 52 5.53 7.73 1.61
C ALA A 52 4.62 7.11 2.69
N LEU A 53 4.00 7.99 3.47
CA LEU A 53 3.02 7.61 4.49
C LEU A 53 1.74 8.42 4.28
N ILE A 54 0.61 7.73 4.06
CA ILE A 54 -0.68 8.38 3.81
C ILE A 54 -1.65 8.23 4.99
N PRO A 55 -2.48 9.25 5.27
CA PRO A 55 -3.42 9.24 6.39
C PRO A 55 -4.67 8.41 6.08
N ASP A 56 -4.76 7.20 6.64
CA ASP A 56 -5.92 6.31 6.53
C ASP A 56 -6.76 6.36 7.81
N GLY A 57 -7.57 7.38 7.94
CA GLY A 57 -8.52 7.46 9.04
C GLY A 57 -8.84 8.88 9.47
N ALA A 58 -10.11 9.14 9.76
CA ALA A 58 -10.59 10.45 10.19
C ALA A 58 -9.92 10.93 11.50
N SER A 59 -9.53 10.00 12.37
CA SER A 59 -8.84 10.30 13.64
C SER A 59 -7.45 10.90 13.43
N ILE A 60 -6.70 10.43 12.43
CA ILE A 60 -5.38 11.01 12.08
C ILE A 60 -5.57 12.41 11.50
N VAL A 61 -6.53 12.59 10.58
CA VAL A 61 -6.85 13.89 10.00
C VAL A 61 -7.25 14.90 11.08
N LEU A 62 -8.13 14.49 12.01
CA LEU A 62 -8.53 15.33 13.14
C LEU A 62 -7.35 15.68 14.04
N ALA A 63 -6.50 14.72 14.36
CA ALA A 63 -5.33 14.94 15.20
C ALA A 63 -4.34 15.93 14.54
N PHE A 64 -4.09 15.84 13.24
CA PHE A 64 -3.27 16.83 12.52
C PHE A 64 -3.88 18.22 12.56
N LYS A 65 -5.20 18.33 12.33
CA LYS A 65 -5.91 19.60 12.43
C LYS A 65 -5.77 20.24 13.82
N LEU A 66 -5.91 19.44 14.88
CA LEU A 66 -5.86 19.96 16.26
C LEU A 66 -4.44 20.23 16.78
N LEU A 67 -3.47 19.36 16.43
CA LEU A 67 -2.14 19.39 17.00
C LEU A 67 -1.13 20.19 16.16
N ARG A 68 -1.37 20.32 14.87
CA ARG A 68 -0.47 20.99 13.91
C ARG A 68 -1.13 22.15 13.18
N HIS A 69 -2.44 22.34 13.34
CA HIS A 69 -3.26 23.30 12.58
C HIS A 69 -3.19 23.08 11.05
N GLU A 70 -2.86 21.86 10.63
CA GLU A 70 -2.77 21.46 9.23
C GLU A 70 -4.07 20.77 8.79
N LYS A 71 -4.55 21.14 7.61
CA LYS A 71 -5.64 20.42 6.93
C LYS A 71 -5.02 19.42 6.00
N ILE A 72 -5.25 18.13 6.27
CA ILE A 72 -4.84 17.04 5.39
C ILE A 72 -6.07 16.28 4.92
N GLU A 73 -5.99 15.68 3.74
CA GLU A 73 -7.03 14.85 3.15
C GLU A 73 -6.89 13.41 3.68
N ARG A 74 -8.02 12.77 4.02
CA ARG A 74 -8.00 11.34 4.30
C ARG A 74 -7.80 10.58 3.00
N THR A 75 -6.76 9.76 2.93
CA THR A 75 -6.51 8.84 1.81
C THR A 75 -6.43 7.43 2.36
N ALA A 76 -7.51 6.67 2.24
CA ALA A 76 -7.52 5.26 2.64
C ALA A 76 -6.78 4.39 1.62
N GLY A 77 -6.36 3.19 2.03
CA GLY A 77 -5.74 2.23 1.12
C GLY A 77 -6.60 1.93 -0.11
N TRP A 78 -7.93 1.93 0.04
CA TRP A 78 -8.86 1.78 -1.10
C TRP A 78 -8.82 2.98 -2.06
N ASP A 79 -8.69 4.21 -1.55
CA ASP A 79 -8.59 5.42 -2.37
C ASP A 79 -7.28 5.41 -3.17
N LEU A 80 -6.17 5.00 -2.51
CA LEU A 80 -4.88 4.77 -3.17
C LEU A 80 -4.98 3.71 -4.25
N PHE A 81 -5.61 2.57 -3.94
CA PHE A 81 -5.80 1.48 -4.90
C PHE A 81 -6.51 1.96 -6.16
N LEU A 82 -7.66 2.62 -6.02
CA LEU A 82 -8.41 3.13 -7.16
C LEU A 82 -7.60 4.14 -7.98
N TYR A 83 -6.92 5.05 -7.29
CA TYR A 83 -6.10 6.08 -7.94
C TYR A 83 -4.97 5.48 -8.78
N GLU A 84 -4.19 4.55 -8.22
CA GLU A 84 -3.06 3.94 -8.92
C GLU A 84 -3.52 2.97 -10.01
N MET A 85 -4.62 2.24 -9.81
CA MET A 85 -5.18 1.38 -10.86
C MET A 85 -5.69 2.20 -12.05
N ASP A 86 -6.37 3.32 -11.82
CA ASP A 86 -6.82 4.22 -12.89
C ASP A 86 -5.62 4.84 -13.63
N LYS A 87 -4.58 5.24 -12.90
CA LYS A 87 -3.35 5.79 -13.48
C LYS A 87 -2.64 4.74 -14.34
N LEU A 88 -2.48 3.50 -13.83
CA LEU A 88 -1.88 2.41 -14.57
C LEU A 88 -2.71 2.03 -15.80
N ASN A 89 -4.04 2.01 -15.69
CA ASN A 89 -4.92 1.68 -16.82
C ASN A 89 -4.83 2.68 -17.97
N ARG A 90 -4.55 3.97 -17.69
CA ARG A 90 -4.35 4.98 -18.74
C ARG A 90 -3.07 4.76 -19.55
N LYS A 91 -1.98 4.33 -18.91
CA LYS A 91 -0.69 4.11 -19.60
C LYS A 91 -0.46 2.66 -20.02
N GLY A 92 -1.22 1.73 -19.50
CA GLY A 92 -0.94 0.29 -19.58
C GLY A 92 0.15 -0.12 -18.59
N GLY A 93 0.24 -1.42 -18.34
CA GLY A 93 1.26 -1.98 -17.44
C GLY A 93 0.81 -3.24 -16.73
N THR A 94 1.55 -3.63 -15.70
CA THR A 94 1.32 -4.87 -14.95
C THR A 94 0.98 -4.57 -13.49
N CYS A 95 -0.12 -5.14 -13.01
CA CYS A 95 -0.51 -5.15 -11.61
C CYS A 95 -0.36 -6.56 -11.05
N PHE A 96 0.22 -6.71 -9.88
CA PHE A 96 0.42 -7.99 -9.19
C PHE A 96 -0.33 -8.01 -7.87
N PHE A 97 -1.11 -9.07 -7.64
CA PHE A 97 -1.74 -9.32 -6.34
C PHE A 97 -1.04 -10.49 -5.65
N LEU A 98 -0.40 -10.21 -4.52
CA LEU A 98 0.30 -11.18 -3.69
C LEU A 98 -0.50 -11.46 -2.43
N GLY A 99 -0.91 -12.70 -2.23
CA GLY A 99 -1.66 -13.09 -1.04
C GLY A 99 -3.05 -13.61 -1.37
N SER A 100 -3.85 -13.85 -0.32
CA SER A 100 -5.21 -14.38 -0.42
C SER A 100 -5.28 -15.82 -0.99
N SER A 101 -6.48 -16.37 -1.11
CA SER A 101 -6.71 -17.69 -1.70
C SER A 101 -6.77 -17.62 -3.23
N GLU A 102 -6.46 -18.75 -3.90
CA GLU A 102 -6.55 -18.86 -5.35
C GLU A 102 -7.95 -18.50 -5.88
N ASP A 103 -9.02 -18.88 -5.17
CA ASP A 103 -10.39 -18.54 -5.56
C ASP A 103 -10.63 -17.02 -5.51
N THR A 104 -10.15 -16.36 -4.46
CA THR A 104 -10.24 -14.89 -4.33
C THR A 104 -9.42 -14.19 -5.41
N LEU A 105 -8.19 -14.63 -5.66
CA LEU A 105 -7.33 -14.08 -6.70
C LEU A 105 -7.94 -14.22 -8.09
N ARG A 106 -8.57 -15.37 -8.39
CA ARG A 106 -9.30 -15.59 -9.65
C ARG A 106 -10.43 -14.57 -9.83
N LYS A 107 -11.21 -14.30 -8.75
CA LYS A 107 -12.30 -13.30 -8.77
C LYS A 107 -11.75 -11.88 -8.93
N ILE A 108 -10.65 -11.55 -8.25
CA ILE A 108 -9.96 -10.26 -8.39
C ILE A 108 -9.50 -10.08 -9.84
N LYS A 109 -8.80 -11.07 -10.41
CA LYS A 109 -8.33 -11.02 -11.80
C LYS A 109 -9.46 -10.82 -12.80
N ALA A 110 -10.55 -11.58 -12.67
CA ALA A 110 -11.72 -11.46 -13.54
C ALA A 110 -12.38 -10.07 -13.46
N LYS A 111 -12.47 -9.51 -12.25
CA LYS A 111 -13.01 -8.15 -12.04
C LYS A 111 -12.07 -7.08 -12.57
N ALA A 112 -10.76 -7.21 -12.31
CA ALA A 112 -9.76 -6.23 -12.72
C ALA A 112 -9.67 -6.15 -14.26
N VAL A 113 -9.63 -7.26 -14.98
CA VAL A 113 -9.63 -7.29 -16.46
C VAL A 113 -10.86 -6.56 -17.05
N ARG A 114 -12.01 -6.68 -16.38
CA ARG A 114 -13.23 -5.99 -16.84
C ARG A 114 -13.20 -4.48 -16.57
N LEU A 115 -12.67 -4.07 -15.42
CA LEU A 115 -12.65 -2.65 -15.00
C LEU A 115 -11.46 -1.88 -15.56
N TYR A 116 -10.33 -2.57 -15.76
CA TYR A 116 -9.05 -2.02 -16.17
C TYR A 116 -8.47 -2.81 -17.35
N PRO A 117 -9.08 -2.69 -18.55
CA PRO A 117 -8.77 -3.56 -19.70
C PRO A 117 -7.33 -3.41 -20.24
N ASN A 118 -6.65 -2.31 -19.93
CA ASN A 118 -5.28 -2.06 -20.39
C ASN A 118 -4.21 -2.57 -19.41
N ILE A 119 -4.62 -3.20 -18.28
CA ILE A 119 -3.69 -3.71 -17.28
C ILE A 119 -3.54 -5.22 -17.42
N ARG A 120 -2.30 -5.70 -17.46
CA ARG A 120 -1.99 -7.11 -17.26
C ARG A 120 -2.04 -7.43 -15.76
N VAL A 121 -2.85 -8.39 -15.37
CA VAL A 121 -3.01 -8.80 -13.97
C VAL A 121 -2.33 -10.14 -13.72
N GLU A 122 -1.36 -10.13 -12.82
CA GLU A 122 -0.65 -11.32 -12.34
C GLU A 122 -0.96 -11.55 -10.86
N THR A 123 -0.87 -12.78 -10.42
CA THR A 123 -1.27 -13.16 -9.05
C THR A 123 -0.39 -14.27 -8.51
N TYR A 124 -0.24 -14.31 -7.18
CA TYR A 124 0.37 -15.44 -6.49
C TYR A 124 -0.31 -15.64 -5.14
N SER A 125 -0.75 -16.88 -4.87
CA SER A 125 -1.33 -17.31 -3.59
C SER A 125 -0.26 -18.05 -2.79
N PRO A 126 0.31 -17.47 -1.74
CA PRO A 126 1.24 -18.19 -0.88
C PRO A 126 0.47 -19.24 -0.05
N PRO A 127 1.14 -20.27 0.47
CA PRO A 127 0.50 -21.26 1.33
C PRO A 127 -0.08 -20.61 2.60
N TYR A 128 -1.26 -21.05 3.01
CA TYR A 128 -1.90 -20.53 4.22
C TYR A 128 -1.30 -21.20 5.47
N LYS A 129 -0.40 -20.49 6.14
CA LYS A 129 0.28 -20.95 7.36
C LYS A 129 0.72 -19.76 8.24
N PRO A 130 0.92 -19.98 9.57
CA PRO A 130 1.23 -18.89 10.51
C PRO A 130 2.54 -18.17 10.20
N GLU A 131 3.55 -18.90 9.72
CA GLU A 131 4.88 -18.38 9.42
C GLU A 131 5.36 -18.90 8.07
N PHE A 132 5.95 -18.03 7.27
CA PHE A 132 6.56 -18.39 6.00
C PHE A 132 8.00 -18.88 6.20
N THR A 133 8.35 -19.97 5.50
CA THR A 133 9.73 -20.44 5.45
C THR A 133 10.55 -19.58 4.49
N GLN A 134 11.86 -19.82 4.47
CA GLN A 134 12.73 -19.14 3.52
C GLN A 134 12.38 -19.50 2.05
N GLU A 135 11.98 -20.75 1.81
CA GLU A 135 11.54 -21.22 0.48
C GLU A 135 10.26 -20.52 0.04
N ASP A 136 9.28 -20.33 0.95
CA ASP A 136 8.05 -19.59 0.64
C ASP A 136 8.36 -18.14 0.27
N ASN A 137 9.23 -17.49 1.06
CA ASN A 137 9.65 -16.12 0.80
C ASN A 137 10.38 -16.00 -0.56
N GLN A 138 11.26 -16.94 -0.87
CA GLN A 138 11.94 -16.99 -2.17
C GLN A 138 10.95 -17.20 -3.31
N ALA A 139 9.96 -18.07 -3.15
CA ALA A 139 8.92 -18.32 -4.16
C ALA A 139 8.06 -17.07 -4.42
N MET A 140 7.65 -16.36 -3.35
CA MET A 140 6.92 -15.09 -3.47
C MET A 140 7.75 -14.02 -4.21
N ILE A 141 9.00 -13.84 -3.80
CA ILE A 141 9.92 -12.88 -4.43
C ILE A 141 10.16 -13.24 -5.91
N ALA A 142 10.38 -14.51 -6.21
CA ALA A 142 10.59 -14.98 -7.58
C ALA A 142 9.35 -14.75 -8.46
N ALA A 143 8.14 -14.97 -7.92
CA ALA A 143 6.90 -14.72 -8.64
C ALA A 143 6.73 -13.24 -8.98
N VAL A 144 6.95 -12.34 -8.02
CA VAL A 144 6.88 -10.89 -8.23
C VAL A 144 7.95 -10.43 -9.23
N ASN A 145 9.21 -10.86 -9.04
CA ASN A 145 10.32 -10.46 -9.91
C ASN A 145 10.15 -10.95 -11.37
N ARG A 146 9.53 -12.13 -11.56
CA ARG A 146 9.22 -12.64 -12.92
C ARG A 146 8.18 -11.78 -13.61
N ALA A 147 7.19 -11.29 -12.87
CA ALA A 147 6.11 -10.46 -13.42
C ALA A 147 6.55 -9.01 -13.68
N GLN A 148 7.59 -8.53 -12.98
CA GLN A 148 8.09 -7.14 -13.01
C GLN A 148 6.92 -6.13 -12.97
N PRO A 149 6.09 -6.14 -11.92
CA PRO A 149 4.89 -5.33 -11.89
C PRO A 149 5.21 -3.84 -11.68
N ASP A 150 4.37 -2.99 -12.26
CA ASP A 150 4.33 -1.55 -11.96
C ASP A 150 3.62 -1.30 -10.61
N LEU A 151 2.63 -2.13 -10.27
CA LEU A 151 1.92 -2.08 -8.99
C LEU A 151 1.92 -3.45 -8.31
N LEU A 152 2.28 -3.50 -7.03
CA LEU A 152 2.22 -4.66 -6.16
C LEU A 152 1.25 -4.41 -5.00
N TRP A 153 0.24 -5.26 -4.89
CA TRP A 153 -0.76 -5.26 -3.82
C TRP A 153 -0.72 -6.55 -2.99
#